data_a6fd5b3a954e9abddffbce3658404aac
#
_entry.id   a6fd5b3a954e9abddffbce3658404aac
#
_cell.length_a   1.000
_cell.length_b   1.000
_cell.length_c   1.000
_cell.angle_alpha   90.00
_cell.angle_beta   90.00
_cell.angle_gamma   90.00
#
_symmetry.space_group_name_H-M   'P 1'
#
loop_
_entity.id
_entity.type
_entity.pdbx_description
1 polymer ?
#
loop_
_entity_poly.entity_id
_entity_poly.type
_entity_poly.pdbx_seq_one_letter_code
_entity_poly.pdbx_strand_id
1 'polypeptide(L)'
;MKLKKALATFLAAAMLSLLAAGCGSQKDPVQDAPQNGADAGQWPARGISLIVPFKAGGDTDYYARLYAQYLEKELGVTVTVVNTEGAGGSVGAESVASAEADGYTILFYHTGNLYANKMMGVSDLDQNSFEISCIGVIDDTNTLVARKSLGLETAEDFIAAAKADPGKYSCAVTISGFSNFTRCLLEDAADISLNAVDKGGASDMVPALLGDQLDTGINSYGVFKQYVNDGSIVPLLTYGEKRSEYFPDVPTAKELGYDISAARAYFFAFPKGTDSAICQKLSDAVANIQNNEDYCKAVSETYCVTPQFVPYSEVMAKMDLIWDTMEPY
;
A
#
# COMPACT_ATOMS: atom_id res chain seq x y z
N MET A 1 -16.82 8.17 -66.56
CA MET A 1 -16.97 6.89 -65.88
C MET A 1 -16.32 5.73 -66.65
N LYS A 2 -15.18 5.94 -67.30
CA LYS A 2 -14.46 4.92 -68.10
C LYS A 2 -12.95 4.82 -67.79
N LEU A 3 -12.44 5.57 -66.79
CA LEU A 3 -11.00 5.59 -66.49
C LEU A 3 -10.61 4.90 -65.15
N LYS A 4 -11.58 4.36 -64.41
CA LYS A 4 -11.31 3.68 -63.14
C LYS A 4 -11.32 2.13 -63.23
N LYS A 5 -11.54 1.55 -64.39
CA LYS A 5 -11.55 0.10 -64.61
C LYS A 5 -10.28 -0.48 -65.26
N ALA A 6 -9.34 0.35 -65.65
CA ALA A 6 -8.10 -0.11 -66.29
C ALA A 6 -6.89 -0.27 -65.33
N LEU A 7 -7.00 0.17 -64.06
CA LEU A 7 -5.88 0.07 -63.10
C LEU A 7 -5.98 -1.18 -62.16
N ALA A 8 -7.08 -1.90 -62.21
CA ALA A 8 -7.28 -3.09 -61.35
C ALA A 8 -6.81 -4.41 -61.97
N THR A 9 -6.45 -4.41 -63.27
CA THR A 9 -6.10 -5.65 -64.01
C THR A 9 -4.60 -5.86 -64.16
N PHE A 10 -3.77 -4.88 -63.79
CA PHE A 10 -2.30 -4.98 -63.94
C PHE A 10 -1.57 -5.41 -62.64
N LEU A 11 -2.26 -5.46 -61.48
CA LEU A 11 -1.65 -5.87 -60.21
C LEU A 11 -1.85 -7.36 -59.86
N ALA A 12 -2.65 -8.11 -60.65
CA ALA A 12 -2.93 -9.52 -60.40
C ALA A 12 -2.00 -10.50 -61.16
N ALA A 13 -1.13 -10.02 -62.06
CA ALA A 13 -0.26 -10.87 -62.89
C ALA A 13 1.21 -10.98 -62.41
N ALA A 14 1.56 -10.32 -61.31
CA ALA A 14 2.97 -10.28 -60.79
C ALA A 14 3.20 -11.21 -59.56
N MET A 15 2.22 -11.95 -59.08
CA MET A 15 2.36 -12.79 -57.88
C MET A 15 2.25 -14.31 -58.12
N LEU A 16 2.48 -14.77 -59.36
CA LEU A 16 2.35 -16.23 -59.67
C LEU A 16 3.59 -16.88 -60.25
N SER A 17 4.80 -16.38 -60.03
CA SER A 17 6.02 -17.00 -60.62
C SER A 17 7.19 -17.13 -59.62
N LEU A 18 6.95 -17.58 -58.36
CA LEU A 18 8.01 -17.92 -57.39
C LEU A 18 7.63 -19.11 -56.49
N LEU A 19 7.20 -20.21 -57.13
CA LEU A 19 6.94 -21.48 -56.44
C LEU A 19 7.47 -22.64 -57.31
N ALA A 20 8.76 -22.81 -57.39
CA ALA A 20 9.42 -24.09 -57.72
C ALA A 20 10.95 -23.95 -57.65
N ALA A 21 11.57 -24.15 -56.51
CA ALA A 21 12.89 -24.79 -56.37
C ALA A 21 13.29 -24.86 -54.90
N GLY A 22 13.54 -26.06 -54.34
CA GLY A 22 14.35 -26.21 -53.16
C GLY A 22 13.76 -27.03 -52.04
N CYS A 23 13.54 -28.34 -52.20
CA CYS A 23 13.64 -29.28 -51.10
C CYS A 23 15.10 -29.35 -50.62
N GLY A 24 15.37 -28.79 -49.42
CA GLY A 24 16.59 -28.99 -48.71
C GLY A 24 16.26 -28.93 -47.24
N SER A 25 16.20 -30.09 -46.57
CA SER A 25 16.00 -30.19 -45.13
C SER A 25 17.24 -29.63 -44.41
N GLN A 26 17.14 -28.40 -43.96
CA GLN A 26 18.01 -27.87 -42.91
C GLN A 26 17.13 -27.54 -41.72
N LYS A 27 17.30 -28.30 -40.64
CA LYS A 27 16.76 -27.97 -39.33
C LYS A 27 17.52 -26.73 -38.86
N ASP A 28 16.93 -25.55 -39.04
CA ASP A 28 17.36 -24.37 -38.29
C ASP A 28 17.06 -24.60 -36.83
N PRO A 29 18.00 -24.29 -35.91
CA PRO A 29 17.72 -24.35 -34.49
C PRO A 29 16.60 -23.34 -34.21
N VAL A 30 15.55 -23.80 -33.52
CA VAL A 30 14.54 -22.95 -32.92
C VAL A 30 15.32 -21.97 -32.04
N GLN A 31 15.42 -20.72 -32.47
CA GLN A 31 15.80 -19.64 -31.59
C GLN A 31 14.72 -19.58 -30.53
N ASP A 32 15.05 -20.03 -29.33
CA ASP A 32 14.29 -19.72 -28.13
C ASP A 32 14.09 -18.20 -28.13
N ALA A 33 12.83 -17.78 -28.04
CA ALA A 33 12.51 -16.40 -27.76
C ALA A 33 13.30 -15.98 -26.50
N PRO A 34 13.87 -14.78 -26.44
CA PRO A 34 14.59 -14.37 -25.27
C PRO A 34 13.61 -14.45 -24.09
N GLN A 35 13.90 -15.33 -23.13
CA GLN A 35 13.31 -15.29 -21.81
C GLN A 35 13.75 -13.94 -21.22
N ASN A 36 12.86 -12.93 -21.25
CA ASN A 36 13.05 -11.63 -20.62
C ASN A 36 12.93 -11.75 -19.09
N GLY A 37 13.66 -12.67 -18.48
CA GLY A 37 13.94 -12.63 -17.06
C GLY A 37 15.22 -11.82 -16.87
N ALA A 38 15.21 -10.79 -16.03
CA ALA A 38 16.44 -10.16 -15.60
C ALA A 38 17.37 -11.24 -15.03
N ASP A 39 18.64 -11.26 -15.48
CA ASP A 39 19.65 -12.11 -14.86
C ASP A 39 19.76 -11.68 -13.39
N ALA A 40 19.24 -12.50 -12.49
CA ALA A 40 19.20 -12.23 -11.05
C ALA A 40 20.62 -11.92 -10.49
N GLY A 41 21.67 -12.42 -11.13
CA GLY A 41 23.06 -12.12 -10.77
C GLY A 41 23.46 -10.68 -11.04
N GLN A 42 22.83 -10.01 -12.03
CA GLN A 42 23.10 -8.63 -12.44
C GLN A 42 22.02 -7.62 -12.04
N TRP A 43 20.91 -8.08 -11.44
CA TRP A 43 19.86 -7.17 -10.96
C TRP A 43 20.34 -6.38 -9.73
N PRO A 44 20.02 -5.06 -9.62
CA PRO A 44 19.44 -4.22 -10.68
C PRO A 44 20.54 -3.62 -11.57
N ALA A 45 20.30 -3.56 -12.89
CA ALA A 45 21.19 -2.95 -13.87
C ALA A 45 20.66 -1.58 -14.38
N ARG A 46 19.46 -1.17 -13.99
CA ARG A 46 18.80 0.09 -14.37
C ARG A 46 17.92 0.60 -13.23
N GLY A 47 17.37 1.80 -13.39
CA GLY A 47 16.45 2.40 -12.41
C GLY A 47 15.21 1.57 -12.13
N ILE A 48 14.74 1.63 -10.90
CA ILE A 48 13.57 0.93 -10.36
C ILE A 48 12.43 1.92 -10.17
N SER A 49 11.20 1.51 -10.50
CA SER A 49 9.97 2.22 -10.19
C SER A 49 9.33 1.64 -8.93
N LEU A 50 9.21 2.44 -7.87
CA LEU A 50 8.54 2.09 -6.63
C LEU A 50 7.13 2.68 -6.65
N ILE A 51 6.13 1.85 -6.95
CA ILE A 51 4.73 2.26 -7.08
C ILE A 51 4.11 2.37 -5.70
N VAL A 52 3.57 3.55 -5.41
CA VAL A 52 2.82 3.86 -4.19
C VAL A 52 1.36 4.09 -4.58
N PRO A 53 0.40 3.25 -4.13
CA PRO A 53 -0.98 3.29 -4.60
C PRO A 53 -1.83 4.38 -3.92
N PHE A 54 -1.21 5.48 -3.48
CA PHE A 54 -1.84 6.62 -2.82
C PHE A 54 -1.26 7.94 -3.28
N LYS A 55 -1.95 9.06 -2.95
CA LYS A 55 -1.44 10.42 -3.15
C LYS A 55 -0.14 10.64 -2.39
N ALA A 56 0.69 11.53 -2.94
CA ALA A 56 1.87 12.03 -2.25
C ALA A 56 1.49 12.76 -0.94
N GLY A 57 2.37 12.68 0.06
CA GLY A 57 2.25 13.37 1.34
C GLY A 57 1.51 12.58 2.42
N GLY A 58 1.09 11.35 2.16
CA GLY A 58 0.59 10.42 3.17
C GLY A 58 1.70 9.55 3.77
N ASP A 59 1.32 8.70 4.72
CA ASP A 59 2.20 7.76 5.42
C ASP A 59 2.93 6.79 4.48
N THR A 60 2.21 6.17 3.56
CA THR A 60 2.79 5.22 2.59
C THR A 60 3.80 5.91 1.67
N ASP A 61 3.50 7.13 1.21
CA ASP A 61 4.42 7.93 0.39
C ASP A 61 5.68 8.32 1.17
N TYR A 62 5.52 8.70 2.44
CA TYR A 62 6.64 9.02 3.31
C TYR A 62 7.61 7.84 3.46
N TYR A 63 7.09 6.66 3.85
CA TYR A 63 7.92 5.46 3.99
C TYR A 63 8.58 5.07 2.66
N ALA A 64 7.83 5.11 1.55
CA ALA A 64 8.37 4.80 0.24
C ALA A 64 9.53 5.72 -0.16
N ARG A 65 9.41 7.05 0.07
CA ARG A 65 10.47 8.01 -0.23
C ARG A 65 11.68 7.84 0.69
N LEU A 66 11.43 7.55 1.96
CA LEU A 66 12.51 7.26 2.91
C LEU A 66 13.27 6.00 2.45
N TYR A 67 12.56 4.90 2.13
CA TYR A 67 13.20 3.71 1.59
C TYR A 67 13.92 3.96 0.26
N ALA A 68 13.33 4.72 -0.66
CA ALA A 68 13.97 5.01 -1.95
C ALA A 68 15.35 5.63 -1.78
N GLN A 69 15.51 6.59 -0.85
CA GLN A 69 16.81 7.24 -0.57
C GLN A 69 17.90 6.26 -0.10
N TYR A 70 17.52 5.26 0.70
CA TYR A 70 18.45 4.26 1.19
C TYR A 70 18.66 3.13 0.19
N LEU A 71 17.62 2.69 -0.51
CA LEU A 71 17.71 1.67 -1.56
C LEU A 71 18.59 2.12 -2.73
N GLU A 72 18.56 3.41 -3.10
CA GLU A 72 19.50 3.97 -4.10
C GLU A 72 20.97 3.74 -3.70
N LYS A 73 21.28 3.88 -2.41
CA LYS A 73 22.63 3.67 -1.88
C LYS A 73 23.00 2.19 -1.84
N GLU A 74 22.06 1.33 -1.39
CA GLU A 74 22.26 -0.11 -1.25
C GLU A 74 22.37 -0.81 -2.61
N LEU A 75 21.54 -0.40 -3.57
CA LEU A 75 21.42 -1.06 -4.87
C LEU A 75 22.25 -0.40 -5.99
N GLY A 76 22.72 0.83 -5.79
CA GLY A 76 23.54 1.56 -6.77
C GLY A 76 22.79 2.03 -8.01
N VAL A 77 21.46 2.09 -7.99
CA VAL A 77 20.60 2.56 -9.08
C VAL A 77 19.55 3.53 -8.55
N THR A 78 18.99 4.36 -9.43
CA THR A 78 17.90 5.27 -9.05
C THR A 78 16.63 4.49 -8.67
N VAL A 79 15.96 4.87 -7.59
CA VAL A 79 14.67 4.35 -7.14
C VAL A 79 13.64 5.46 -7.16
N THR A 80 12.78 5.46 -8.19
CA THR A 80 11.79 6.51 -8.40
C THR A 80 10.46 6.14 -7.79
N VAL A 81 9.97 6.94 -6.85
CA VAL A 81 8.62 6.79 -6.27
C VAL A 81 7.58 7.33 -7.25
N VAL A 82 6.60 6.49 -7.60
CA VAL A 82 5.50 6.83 -8.51
C VAL A 82 4.18 6.63 -7.78
N ASN A 83 3.44 7.72 -7.57
CA ASN A 83 2.14 7.68 -6.91
C ASN A 83 1.03 7.35 -7.95
N THR A 84 0.30 6.24 -7.73
CA THR A 84 -0.78 5.75 -8.61
C THR A 84 -2.02 5.53 -7.75
N GLU A 85 -2.82 6.59 -7.56
CA GLU A 85 -3.99 6.56 -6.69
C GLU A 85 -5.24 5.96 -7.35
N GLY A 86 -6.18 5.51 -6.53
CA GLY A 86 -7.53 5.09 -6.96
C GLY A 86 -8.04 3.88 -6.19
N ALA A 87 -9.34 3.87 -5.92
CA ALA A 87 -10.09 2.76 -5.30
C ALA A 87 -9.37 2.15 -4.08
N GLY A 88 -9.01 2.98 -3.08
CA GLY A 88 -8.34 2.51 -1.87
C GLY A 88 -6.96 1.89 -2.11
N GLY A 89 -6.32 2.18 -3.25
CA GLY A 89 -5.00 1.66 -3.63
C GLY A 89 -5.05 0.47 -4.61
N SER A 90 -6.23 -0.06 -4.95
CA SER A 90 -6.32 -1.20 -5.87
C SER A 90 -5.80 -0.88 -7.27
N VAL A 91 -6.04 0.34 -7.78
CA VAL A 91 -5.58 0.75 -9.12
C VAL A 91 -4.05 0.66 -9.23
N GLY A 92 -3.31 1.19 -8.25
CA GLY A 92 -1.86 1.08 -8.24
C GLY A 92 -1.37 -0.37 -8.04
N ALA A 93 -2.02 -1.14 -7.16
CA ALA A 93 -1.70 -2.54 -6.94
C ALA A 93 -1.93 -3.40 -8.20
N GLU A 94 -3.06 -3.22 -8.90
CA GLU A 94 -3.38 -3.90 -10.16
C GLU A 94 -2.39 -3.54 -11.27
N SER A 95 -1.93 -2.29 -11.32
CA SER A 95 -0.90 -1.87 -12.30
C SER A 95 0.40 -2.64 -12.12
N VAL A 96 0.79 -2.94 -10.86
CA VAL A 96 1.98 -3.76 -10.58
C VAL A 96 1.69 -5.23 -10.82
N ALA A 97 0.55 -5.76 -10.37
CA ALA A 97 0.20 -7.17 -10.62
C ALA A 97 0.21 -7.54 -12.11
N SER A 98 -0.07 -6.57 -12.99
CA SER A 98 -0.10 -6.73 -14.45
C SER A 98 1.21 -6.35 -15.16
N ALA A 99 2.22 -5.87 -14.42
CA ALA A 99 3.49 -5.47 -15.00
C ALA A 99 4.39 -6.68 -15.35
N GLU A 100 5.45 -6.43 -16.11
CA GLU A 100 6.46 -7.46 -16.41
C GLU A 100 7.17 -7.91 -15.13
N ALA A 101 7.37 -9.21 -14.96
CA ALA A 101 8.03 -9.81 -13.80
C ALA A 101 9.56 -9.75 -13.92
N ASP A 102 10.09 -8.57 -14.30
CA ASP A 102 11.50 -8.31 -14.59
C ASP A 102 12.28 -7.69 -13.42
N GLY A 103 11.60 -7.46 -12.28
CA GLY A 103 12.19 -6.91 -11.07
C GLY A 103 12.32 -5.38 -11.02
N TYR A 104 11.82 -4.63 -12.01
CA TYR A 104 12.00 -3.16 -12.06
C TYR A 104 10.76 -2.35 -11.73
N THR A 105 9.62 -3.02 -11.54
CA THR A 105 8.39 -2.42 -11.03
C THR A 105 8.06 -3.07 -9.69
N ILE A 106 8.13 -2.29 -8.63
CA ILE A 106 7.92 -2.74 -7.24
C ILE A 106 6.71 -2.03 -6.67
N LEU A 107 5.82 -2.76 -6.03
CA LEU A 107 4.74 -2.22 -5.23
C LEU A 107 5.23 -1.97 -3.80
N PHE A 108 5.01 -0.77 -3.28
CA PHE A 108 5.08 -0.48 -1.85
C PHE A 108 3.68 -0.17 -1.33
N TYR A 109 3.12 -1.10 -0.59
CA TYR A 109 1.73 -1.07 -0.15
C TYR A 109 1.61 -1.58 1.29
N HIS A 110 0.41 -1.60 1.84
CA HIS A 110 0.19 -2.16 3.18
C HIS A 110 -0.98 -3.15 3.21
N THR A 111 -0.90 -4.10 4.13
CA THR A 111 -1.88 -5.18 4.30
C THR A 111 -3.29 -4.66 4.57
N GLY A 112 -3.40 -3.57 5.33
CA GLY A 112 -4.70 -3.04 5.73
C GLY A 112 -5.62 -2.71 4.56
N ASN A 113 -5.12 -2.00 3.51
CA ASN A 113 -5.95 -1.71 2.34
C ASN A 113 -5.98 -2.87 1.34
N LEU A 114 -4.91 -3.65 1.20
CA LEU A 114 -4.93 -4.85 0.35
C LEU A 114 -6.10 -5.77 0.76
N TYR A 115 -6.18 -6.07 2.03
CA TYR A 115 -7.19 -6.99 2.57
C TYR A 115 -8.58 -6.36 2.67
N ALA A 116 -8.69 -5.09 3.11
CA ALA A 116 -9.98 -4.40 3.13
C ALA A 116 -10.61 -4.31 1.74
N ASN A 117 -9.83 -3.98 0.69
CA ASN A 117 -10.31 -3.97 -0.68
C ASN A 117 -10.87 -5.34 -1.12
N LYS A 118 -10.18 -6.44 -0.76
CA LYS A 118 -10.64 -7.80 -1.06
C LYS A 118 -11.92 -8.14 -0.31
N MET A 119 -11.98 -7.89 0.99
CA MET A 119 -13.17 -8.15 1.82
C MET A 119 -14.39 -7.37 1.35
N MET A 120 -14.20 -6.15 0.87
CA MET A 120 -15.27 -5.28 0.35
C MET A 120 -15.60 -5.53 -1.14
N GLY A 121 -14.93 -6.47 -1.80
CA GLY A 121 -15.17 -6.78 -3.22
C GLY A 121 -14.75 -5.67 -4.19
N VAL A 122 -13.83 -4.79 -3.78
CA VAL A 122 -13.28 -3.71 -4.64
C VAL A 122 -12.17 -4.24 -5.55
N SER A 123 -11.39 -5.23 -5.07
CA SER A 123 -10.35 -5.91 -5.84
C SER A 123 -10.23 -7.36 -5.37
N ASP A 124 -9.90 -8.27 -6.30
CA ASP A 124 -9.64 -9.68 -5.97
C ASP A 124 -8.19 -9.94 -5.52
N LEU A 125 -7.34 -8.91 -5.53
CA LEU A 125 -5.93 -9.02 -5.17
C LEU A 125 -5.76 -9.36 -3.68
N ASP A 126 -4.81 -10.27 -3.42
CA ASP A 126 -4.33 -10.63 -2.08
C ASP A 126 -2.80 -10.84 -2.10
N GLN A 127 -2.25 -11.36 -1.01
CA GLN A 127 -0.82 -11.64 -0.91
C GLN A 127 -0.33 -12.65 -1.95
N ASN A 128 -1.19 -13.54 -2.46
CA ASN A 128 -0.83 -14.55 -3.46
C ASN A 128 -0.80 -13.99 -4.89
N SER A 129 -1.32 -12.78 -5.09
CA SER A 129 -1.31 -12.09 -6.39
C SER A 129 0.07 -11.52 -6.75
N PHE A 130 1.02 -11.56 -5.82
CA PHE A 130 2.35 -10.97 -5.93
C PHE A 130 3.46 -11.95 -5.53
N GLU A 131 4.70 -11.61 -5.87
CA GLU A 131 5.89 -12.12 -5.19
C GLU A 131 6.29 -11.10 -4.11
N ILE A 132 5.94 -11.37 -2.85
CA ILE A 132 6.22 -10.45 -1.74
C ILE A 132 7.65 -10.66 -1.28
N SER A 133 8.45 -9.59 -1.33
CA SER A 133 9.86 -9.63 -0.95
C SER A 133 10.07 -9.56 0.55
N CYS A 134 9.47 -8.59 1.22
CA CYS A 134 9.62 -8.38 2.67
C CYS A 134 8.58 -7.40 3.20
N ILE A 135 8.43 -7.38 4.53
CA ILE A 135 7.76 -6.29 5.24
C ILE A 135 8.85 -5.36 5.79
N GLY A 136 8.73 -4.07 5.50
CA GLY A 136 9.68 -3.06 5.94
C GLY A 136 9.24 -2.30 7.19
N VAL A 137 7.93 -2.16 7.43
CA VAL A 137 7.37 -1.46 8.59
C VAL A 137 6.12 -2.20 9.06
N ILE A 138 5.96 -2.34 10.37
CA ILE A 138 4.68 -2.72 10.99
C ILE A 138 4.23 -1.52 11.84
N ASP A 139 3.07 -0.99 11.50
CA ASP A 139 2.49 0.19 12.15
C ASP A 139 1.26 -0.22 12.96
N ASP A 140 1.38 -0.15 14.27
CA ASP A 140 0.35 -0.39 15.27
C ASP A 140 -0.16 0.91 15.92
N THR A 141 0.17 2.07 15.32
CA THR A 141 -0.16 3.39 15.85
C THR A 141 -1.47 3.97 15.30
N ASN A 142 -2.29 3.15 14.60
CA ASN A 142 -3.56 3.61 14.07
C ASN A 142 -4.41 4.23 15.19
N THR A 143 -4.86 5.46 15.00
CA THR A 143 -5.46 6.31 16.05
C THR A 143 -6.75 6.93 15.56
N LEU A 144 -7.80 6.85 16.34
CA LEU A 144 -8.99 7.68 16.21
C LEU A 144 -8.71 9.05 16.82
N VAL A 145 -8.91 10.10 16.06
CA VAL A 145 -8.73 11.49 16.49
C VAL A 145 -10.00 12.29 16.29
N ALA A 146 -10.13 13.39 17.06
CA ALA A 146 -11.20 14.39 16.87
C ALA A 146 -10.59 15.78 16.63
N ARG A 147 -11.33 16.65 15.90
CA ARG A 147 -10.99 18.07 15.85
C ARG A 147 -11.19 18.71 17.23
N LYS A 148 -10.31 19.63 17.61
CA LYS A 148 -10.35 20.28 18.94
C LYS A 148 -11.64 21.02 19.20
N SER A 149 -12.19 21.69 18.19
CA SER A 149 -13.45 22.46 18.27
C SER A 149 -14.69 21.58 18.53
N LEU A 150 -14.59 20.26 18.45
CA LEU A 150 -15.67 19.36 18.83
C LEU A 150 -15.94 19.37 20.35
N GLY A 151 -14.92 19.67 21.16
CA GLY A 151 -15.03 19.77 22.62
C GLY A 151 -15.12 18.42 23.34
N LEU A 152 -14.86 17.31 22.66
CA LEU A 152 -14.74 15.96 23.24
C LEU A 152 -13.26 15.61 23.33
N GLU A 153 -12.74 15.46 24.55
CA GLU A 153 -11.30 15.35 24.78
C GLU A 153 -10.85 13.95 25.22
N THR A 154 -11.81 13.06 25.52
CA THR A 154 -11.53 11.67 25.89
C THR A 154 -12.27 10.71 25.01
N ALA A 155 -11.79 9.47 24.91
CA ALA A 155 -12.48 8.41 24.19
C ALA A 155 -13.84 8.09 24.84
N GLU A 156 -13.90 8.09 26.16
CA GLU A 156 -15.13 7.80 26.91
C GLU A 156 -16.22 8.84 26.62
N ASP A 157 -15.87 10.14 26.63
CA ASP A 157 -16.82 11.22 26.31
C ASP A 157 -17.30 11.14 24.88
N PHE A 158 -16.38 10.84 23.95
CA PHE A 158 -16.72 10.68 22.53
C PHE A 158 -17.67 9.48 22.32
N ILE A 159 -17.35 8.32 22.89
CA ILE A 159 -18.18 7.12 22.74
C ILE A 159 -19.55 7.34 23.39
N ALA A 160 -19.61 7.98 24.57
CA ALA A 160 -20.89 8.31 25.21
C ALA A 160 -21.75 9.26 24.34
N ALA A 161 -21.11 10.28 23.73
CA ALA A 161 -21.79 11.19 22.83
C ALA A 161 -22.26 10.52 21.53
N ALA A 162 -21.44 9.60 20.95
CA ALA A 162 -21.81 8.85 19.77
C ALA A 162 -22.94 7.85 20.01
N LYS A 163 -23.01 7.26 21.22
CA LYS A 163 -24.16 6.43 21.64
C LYS A 163 -25.44 7.23 21.80
N ALA A 164 -25.35 8.45 22.34
CA ALA A 164 -26.52 9.29 22.55
C ALA A 164 -27.13 9.78 21.22
N ASP A 165 -26.30 10.03 20.21
CA ASP A 165 -26.72 10.58 18.91
C ASP A 165 -26.11 9.71 17.75
N PRO A 166 -26.64 8.50 17.47
CA PRO A 166 -26.10 7.61 16.43
C PRO A 166 -26.07 8.26 15.04
N GLY A 167 -24.93 8.16 14.34
CA GLY A 167 -24.71 8.71 13.01
C GLY A 167 -24.47 10.22 12.94
N LYS A 168 -24.46 10.91 14.08
CA LYS A 168 -24.24 12.37 14.14
C LYS A 168 -22.81 12.75 13.78
N TYR A 169 -21.84 12.04 14.32
CA TYR A 169 -20.44 12.40 14.19
C TYR A 169 -19.86 11.83 12.89
N SER A 170 -19.29 12.72 12.09
CA SER A 170 -18.59 12.34 10.86
C SER A 170 -17.21 11.77 11.16
N CYS A 171 -16.83 10.71 10.43
CA CYS A 171 -15.52 10.08 10.52
C CYS A 171 -14.88 10.04 9.13
N ALA A 172 -13.74 10.71 8.98
CA ALA A 172 -12.93 10.65 7.78
C ALA A 172 -12.25 9.29 7.67
N VAL A 173 -12.48 8.58 6.58
CA VAL A 173 -11.93 7.26 6.31
C VAL A 173 -11.58 7.12 4.81
N THR A 174 -10.86 6.08 4.46
CA THR A 174 -10.85 5.50 3.12
C THR A 174 -11.90 4.39 3.13
N ILE A 175 -13.00 4.55 2.40
CA ILE A 175 -14.17 3.64 2.50
C ILE A 175 -13.77 2.18 2.26
N SER A 176 -12.96 1.89 1.24
CA SER A 176 -12.45 0.55 0.95
C SER A 176 -11.11 0.27 1.63
N GLY A 177 -10.81 0.91 2.76
CA GLY A 177 -9.49 0.84 3.37
C GLY A 177 -9.49 0.51 4.86
N PHE A 178 -8.28 0.42 5.39
CA PHE A 178 -8.02 0.03 6.78
C PHE A 178 -8.66 0.97 7.82
N SER A 179 -8.72 2.26 7.55
CA SER A 179 -9.37 3.21 8.45
C SER A 179 -10.88 2.97 8.58
N ASN A 180 -11.55 2.57 7.49
CA ASN A 180 -12.96 2.18 7.56
C ASN A 180 -13.14 0.82 8.25
N PHE A 181 -12.26 -0.13 7.99
CA PHE A 181 -12.26 -1.41 8.70
C PHE A 181 -12.17 -1.21 10.22
N THR A 182 -11.19 -0.43 10.70
CA THR A 182 -11.02 -0.16 12.15
C THR A 182 -12.16 0.68 12.73
N ARG A 183 -12.79 1.56 11.94
CA ARG A 183 -14.03 2.25 12.33
C ARG A 183 -15.16 1.25 12.57
N CYS A 184 -15.38 0.31 11.65
CA CYS A 184 -16.42 -0.72 11.80
C CYS A 184 -16.18 -1.60 13.02
N LEU A 185 -14.95 -2.00 13.30
CA LEU A 185 -14.60 -2.74 14.51
C LEU A 185 -15.00 -1.98 15.79
N LEU A 186 -14.72 -0.68 15.83
CA LEU A 186 -15.09 0.14 16.99
C LEU A 186 -16.60 0.33 17.09
N GLU A 187 -17.30 0.54 15.98
CA GLU A 187 -18.77 0.65 15.99
C GLU A 187 -19.43 -0.61 16.55
N ASP A 188 -18.98 -1.77 16.09
CA ASP A 188 -19.52 -3.07 16.59
C ASP A 188 -19.21 -3.28 18.07
N ALA A 189 -17.95 -3.13 18.47
CA ALA A 189 -17.53 -3.37 19.84
C ALA A 189 -18.05 -2.35 20.86
N ALA A 190 -18.23 -1.09 20.46
CA ALA A 190 -18.70 -0.02 21.32
C ALA A 190 -20.22 0.23 21.20
N ASP A 191 -20.95 -0.44 20.31
CA ASP A 191 -22.37 -0.20 19.99
C ASP A 191 -22.65 1.27 19.69
N ILE A 192 -21.88 1.84 18.72
CA ILE A 192 -22.01 3.22 18.23
C ILE A 192 -22.22 3.24 16.72
N SER A 193 -22.61 4.37 16.18
CA SER A 193 -22.66 4.59 14.73
C SER A 193 -22.05 5.93 14.37
N LEU A 194 -21.14 5.94 13.39
CA LEU A 194 -20.47 7.13 12.87
C LEU A 194 -20.84 7.32 11.39
N ASN A 195 -20.93 8.58 10.96
CA ASN A 195 -21.13 8.90 9.55
C ASN A 195 -19.80 8.83 8.80
N ALA A 196 -19.53 7.71 8.12
CA ALA A 196 -18.31 7.52 7.36
C ALA A 196 -18.27 8.44 6.13
N VAL A 197 -17.19 9.22 5.99
CA VAL A 197 -16.98 10.13 4.87
C VAL A 197 -15.66 9.77 4.17
N ASP A 198 -15.74 9.40 2.91
CA ASP A 198 -14.57 9.07 2.12
C ASP A 198 -13.67 10.29 1.89
N LYS A 199 -12.43 10.20 2.36
CA LYS A 199 -11.37 11.20 2.15
C LYS A 199 -10.13 10.61 1.47
N GLY A 200 -10.21 9.37 1.01
CA GLY A 200 -9.13 8.71 0.25
C GLY A 200 -7.85 8.44 1.04
N GLY A 201 -7.35 9.37 1.84
CA GLY A 201 -6.12 9.18 2.61
C GLY A 201 -5.74 10.37 3.50
N ALA A 202 -4.58 10.28 4.15
CA ALA A 202 -4.09 11.25 5.12
C ALA A 202 -4.00 12.68 4.58
N SER A 203 -3.55 12.84 3.32
CA SER A 203 -3.37 14.14 2.67
C SER A 203 -4.66 14.95 2.52
N ASP A 204 -5.81 14.31 2.41
CA ASP A 204 -7.12 14.96 2.29
C ASP A 204 -7.88 14.97 3.63
N MET A 205 -7.61 14.01 4.51
CA MET A 205 -8.24 13.88 5.83
C MET A 205 -7.84 15.03 6.78
N VAL A 206 -6.55 15.29 6.90
CA VAL A 206 -6.03 16.29 7.86
C VAL A 206 -6.58 17.70 7.58
N PRO A 207 -6.52 18.24 6.34
CA PRO A 207 -7.12 19.54 6.05
C PRO A 207 -8.62 19.63 6.36
N ALA A 208 -9.36 18.52 6.17
CA ALA A 208 -10.79 18.49 6.46
C ALA A 208 -11.10 18.55 7.97
N LEU A 209 -10.29 17.91 8.80
CA LEU A 209 -10.38 18.01 10.27
C LEU A 209 -10.04 19.40 10.77
N LEU A 210 -8.93 19.99 10.29
CA LEU A 210 -8.47 21.32 10.67
C LEU A 210 -9.41 22.43 10.19
N GLY A 211 -10.11 22.19 9.10
CA GLY A 211 -11.11 23.12 8.53
C GLY A 211 -12.54 22.92 9.07
N ASP A 212 -12.72 22.17 10.16
CA ASP A 212 -14.04 21.87 10.78
C ASP A 212 -15.06 21.22 9.82
N GLN A 213 -14.59 20.61 8.73
CA GLN A 213 -15.47 19.93 7.77
C GLN A 213 -15.89 18.53 8.24
N LEU A 214 -15.09 17.92 9.10
CA LEU A 214 -15.30 16.59 9.66
C LEU A 214 -14.99 16.60 11.16
N ASP A 215 -15.65 15.72 11.92
CA ASP A 215 -15.53 15.67 13.37
C ASP A 215 -14.36 14.81 13.81
N THR A 216 -14.19 13.65 13.18
CA THR A 216 -13.17 12.64 13.54
C THR A 216 -12.48 12.09 12.31
N GLY A 217 -11.38 11.36 12.53
CA GLY A 217 -10.66 10.64 11.48
C GLY A 217 -9.79 9.54 12.07
N ILE A 218 -9.43 8.56 11.25
CA ILE A 218 -8.60 7.42 11.66
C ILE A 218 -7.42 7.28 10.72
N ASN A 219 -6.19 7.35 11.29
CA ASN A 219 -4.94 7.07 10.57
C ASN A 219 -3.80 6.81 11.57
N SER A 220 -2.56 6.53 11.07
CA SER A 220 -1.38 6.46 11.92
C SER A 220 -1.22 7.72 12.76
N TYR A 221 -0.82 7.58 14.02
CA TYR A 221 -0.59 8.71 14.92
C TYR A 221 0.37 9.76 14.32
N GLY A 222 1.42 9.32 13.66
CA GLY A 222 2.40 10.21 13.04
C GLY A 222 1.81 11.23 12.05
N VAL A 223 0.71 10.88 11.37
CA VAL A 223 -0.03 11.81 10.49
C VAL A 223 -0.59 12.99 11.28
N PHE A 224 -0.99 12.77 12.51
CA PHE A 224 -1.63 13.77 13.39
C PHE A 224 -0.69 14.42 14.38
N LYS A 225 0.51 13.87 14.59
CA LYS A 225 1.45 14.21 15.67
C LYS A 225 1.67 15.72 15.83
N GLN A 226 1.95 16.44 14.74
CA GLN A 226 2.19 17.89 14.83
C GLN A 226 0.94 18.65 15.29
N TYR A 227 -0.25 18.22 14.88
CA TYR A 227 -1.53 18.85 15.22
C TYR A 227 -2.04 18.46 16.61
N VAL A 228 -1.61 17.31 17.11
CA VAL A 228 -1.78 16.93 18.52
C VAL A 228 -0.88 17.78 19.40
N ASN A 229 0.38 17.99 18.99
CA ASN A 229 1.34 18.80 19.74
C ASN A 229 0.95 20.28 19.80
N ASP A 230 0.32 20.84 18.76
CA ASP A 230 -0.17 22.22 18.74
C ASP A 230 -1.60 22.37 19.30
N GLY A 231 -2.24 21.25 19.67
CA GLY A 231 -3.57 21.21 20.27
C GLY A 231 -4.73 21.38 19.29
N SER A 232 -4.50 21.33 18.00
CA SER A 232 -5.56 21.47 16.96
C SER A 232 -6.38 20.18 16.78
N ILE A 233 -5.77 19.01 17.08
CA ILE A 233 -6.37 17.68 17.01
C ILE A 233 -6.23 16.99 18.37
N VAL A 234 -7.25 16.26 18.79
CA VAL A 234 -7.28 15.47 20.03
C VAL A 234 -7.22 13.98 19.68
N PRO A 235 -6.19 13.24 20.10
CA PRO A 235 -6.16 11.79 19.98
C PRO A 235 -7.09 11.18 21.04
N LEU A 236 -8.00 10.31 20.60
CA LEU A 236 -8.99 9.70 21.50
C LEU A 236 -8.56 8.30 21.95
N LEU A 237 -8.26 7.42 21.02
CA LEU A 237 -7.78 6.06 21.30
C LEU A 237 -6.90 5.53 20.16
N THR A 238 -6.09 4.52 20.46
CA THR A 238 -5.35 3.76 19.44
C THR A 238 -5.87 2.33 19.31
N TYR A 239 -5.57 1.73 18.16
CA TYR A 239 -5.89 0.32 17.87
C TYR A 239 -4.68 -0.60 18.11
N GLY A 240 -3.63 -0.13 18.78
CA GLY A 240 -2.48 -0.94 19.15
C GLY A 240 -2.81 -1.99 20.21
N GLU A 241 -2.08 -3.09 20.22
CA GLU A 241 -2.21 -4.15 21.23
C GLU A 241 -1.92 -3.65 22.65
N LYS A 242 -1.02 -2.69 22.75
CA LYS A 242 -0.61 -2.01 23.98
C LYS A 242 -0.36 -0.53 23.72
N ARG A 243 -0.37 0.28 24.79
CA ARG A 243 -0.09 1.71 24.74
C ARG A 243 1.30 1.97 24.17
N SER A 244 1.37 2.94 23.25
CA SER A 244 2.65 3.34 22.65
C SER A 244 3.55 4.09 23.64
N GLU A 245 4.85 3.81 23.61
CA GLU A 245 5.85 4.56 24.36
C GLU A 245 6.06 6.00 23.86
N TYR A 246 5.71 6.26 22.59
CA TYR A 246 5.86 7.59 21.97
C TYR A 246 4.73 8.57 22.33
N PHE A 247 3.56 8.06 22.72
CA PHE A 247 2.39 8.85 23.13
C PHE A 247 1.63 8.12 24.25
N PRO A 248 2.24 8.01 25.44
CA PRO A 248 1.74 7.16 26.54
C PRO A 248 0.43 7.62 27.15
N ASP A 249 -0.01 8.84 26.84
CA ASP A 249 -1.26 9.39 27.38
C ASP A 249 -2.50 8.95 26.58
N VAL A 250 -2.33 8.39 25.37
CA VAL A 250 -3.44 7.94 24.54
C VAL A 250 -3.76 6.47 24.85
N PRO A 251 -4.99 6.16 25.33
CA PRO A 251 -5.36 4.78 25.66
C PRO A 251 -5.52 3.93 24.41
N THR A 252 -5.39 2.61 24.54
CA THR A 252 -5.78 1.68 23.50
C THR A 252 -7.28 1.33 23.62
N ALA A 253 -7.88 0.86 22.53
CA ALA A 253 -9.25 0.33 22.58
C ALA A 253 -9.38 -0.81 23.60
N LYS A 254 -8.37 -1.68 23.73
CA LYS A 254 -8.33 -2.76 24.73
C LYS A 254 -8.36 -2.25 26.16
N GLU A 255 -7.60 -1.20 26.48
CA GLU A 255 -7.63 -0.60 27.84
C GLU A 255 -8.99 -0.01 28.18
N LEU A 256 -9.77 0.42 27.18
CA LEU A 256 -11.14 0.92 27.33
C LEU A 256 -12.19 -0.20 27.39
N GLY A 257 -11.77 -1.48 27.32
CA GLY A 257 -12.65 -2.64 27.39
C GLY A 257 -13.16 -3.15 26.04
N TYR A 258 -12.68 -2.61 24.92
CA TYR A 258 -13.01 -3.09 23.59
C TYR A 258 -11.90 -4.03 23.12
N ASP A 259 -12.19 -5.32 22.90
CA ASP A 259 -11.20 -6.30 22.47
C ASP A 259 -10.88 -6.15 20.98
N ILE A 260 -10.28 -5.02 20.63
CA ILE A 260 -9.87 -4.68 19.29
C ILE A 260 -8.36 -4.38 19.30
N SER A 261 -7.63 -5.01 18.41
CA SER A 261 -6.29 -4.55 18.03
C SER A 261 -6.12 -4.69 16.52
N ALA A 262 -5.45 -3.70 15.92
CA ALA A 262 -5.24 -3.69 14.49
C ALA A 262 -3.91 -3.01 14.15
N ALA A 263 -3.06 -3.72 13.44
CA ALA A 263 -1.83 -3.21 12.89
C ALA A 263 -1.81 -3.45 11.38
N ARG A 264 -1.06 -2.62 10.65
CA ARG A 264 -0.84 -2.80 9.22
C ARG A 264 0.64 -2.96 8.93
N ALA A 265 0.96 -3.85 8.01
CA ALA A 265 2.31 -4.10 7.57
C ALA A 265 2.54 -3.49 6.19
N TYR A 266 3.57 -2.64 6.06
CA TYR A 266 4.01 -2.10 4.78
C TYR A 266 5.02 -3.05 4.17
N PHE A 267 4.76 -3.47 2.95
CA PHE A 267 5.51 -4.50 2.27
C PHE A 267 5.98 -4.07 0.88
N PHE A 268 7.03 -4.74 0.42
CA PHE A 268 7.53 -4.65 -0.94
C PHE A 268 7.10 -5.90 -1.70
N ALA A 269 6.53 -5.71 -2.89
CA ALA A 269 6.09 -6.80 -3.73
C ALA A 269 6.41 -6.56 -5.20
N PHE A 270 6.65 -7.63 -5.92
CA PHE A 270 6.83 -7.67 -7.36
C PHE A 270 5.64 -8.32 -8.04
N PRO A 271 5.48 -8.16 -9.37
CA PRO A 271 4.56 -8.97 -10.15
C PRO A 271 4.78 -10.46 -9.91
N LYS A 272 3.71 -11.24 -9.97
CA LYS A 272 3.78 -12.71 -9.82
C LYS A 272 4.72 -13.33 -10.87
N GLY A 273 5.60 -14.24 -10.44
CA GLY A 273 6.58 -14.90 -11.30
C GLY A 273 7.93 -14.18 -11.39
N THR A 274 8.15 -13.09 -10.64
CA THR A 274 9.48 -12.49 -10.48
C THR A 274 10.42 -13.49 -9.81
N ASP A 275 11.69 -13.55 -10.27
CA ASP A 275 12.69 -14.49 -9.76
C ASP A 275 12.89 -14.29 -8.24
N SER A 276 12.83 -15.37 -7.49
CA SER A 276 13.01 -15.40 -6.04
C SER A 276 14.34 -14.81 -5.57
N ALA A 277 15.41 -14.92 -6.39
CA ALA A 277 16.70 -14.31 -6.08
C ALA A 277 16.64 -12.77 -6.14
N ILE A 278 15.80 -12.19 -7.00
CA ILE A 278 15.52 -10.74 -7.03
C ILE A 278 14.76 -10.34 -5.76
N CYS A 279 13.74 -11.11 -5.38
CA CYS A 279 12.96 -10.85 -4.16
C CYS A 279 13.87 -10.92 -2.91
N GLN A 280 14.74 -11.92 -2.82
CA GLN A 280 15.69 -12.06 -1.72
C GLN A 280 16.66 -10.87 -1.68
N LYS A 281 17.20 -10.46 -2.84
CA LYS A 281 18.16 -9.35 -2.90
C LYS A 281 17.56 -8.02 -2.46
N LEU A 282 16.29 -7.75 -2.81
CA LEU A 282 15.59 -6.58 -2.28
C LEU A 282 15.37 -6.71 -0.77
N SER A 283 14.96 -7.89 -0.28
CA SER A 283 14.79 -8.16 1.15
C SER A 283 16.09 -7.91 1.93
N ASP A 284 17.23 -8.35 1.41
CA ASP A 284 18.55 -8.14 2.03
C ASP A 284 18.92 -6.64 2.07
N ALA A 285 18.64 -5.90 1.00
CA ALA A 285 18.85 -4.46 0.96
C ALA A 285 17.96 -3.72 1.99
N VAL A 286 16.69 -4.11 2.12
CA VAL A 286 15.80 -3.57 3.15
C VAL A 286 16.28 -3.94 4.56
N ALA A 287 16.77 -5.17 4.77
CA ALA A 287 17.34 -5.59 6.04
C ALA A 287 18.56 -4.74 6.45
N ASN A 288 19.44 -4.39 5.50
CA ASN A 288 20.56 -3.48 5.75
C ASN A 288 20.09 -2.09 6.18
N ILE A 289 19.02 -1.57 5.54
CA ILE A 289 18.43 -0.27 5.90
C ILE A 289 17.89 -0.28 7.34
N GLN A 290 17.31 -1.40 7.81
CA GLN A 290 16.81 -1.52 9.19
C GLN A 290 17.91 -1.37 10.25
N ASN A 291 19.17 -1.62 9.89
CA ASN A 291 20.31 -1.43 10.79
C ASN A 291 20.88 0.02 10.76
N ASN A 292 20.31 0.89 9.92
CA ASN A 292 20.76 2.28 9.81
C ASN A 292 20.07 3.14 10.88
N GLU A 293 20.86 3.74 11.78
CA GLU A 293 20.35 4.56 12.89
C GLU A 293 19.55 5.78 12.41
N ASP A 294 19.97 6.44 11.33
CA ASP A 294 19.27 7.61 10.78
C ASP A 294 17.90 7.22 10.20
N TYR A 295 17.80 6.04 9.55
CA TYR A 295 16.53 5.49 9.10
C TYR A 295 15.60 5.21 10.28
N CYS A 296 16.08 4.45 11.28
CA CYS A 296 15.29 4.11 12.47
C CYS A 296 14.80 5.37 13.19
N LYS A 297 15.66 6.36 13.34
CA LYS A 297 15.33 7.66 13.94
C LYS A 297 14.30 8.41 13.12
N ALA A 298 14.43 8.46 11.79
CA ALA A 298 13.46 9.14 10.92
C ALA A 298 12.06 8.52 11.04
N VAL A 299 11.96 7.19 11.08
CA VAL A 299 10.69 6.47 11.27
C VAL A 299 10.10 6.75 12.64
N SER A 300 10.88 6.58 13.72
CA SER A 300 10.39 6.75 15.09
C SER A 300 10.04 8.20 15.42
N GLU A 301 10.84 9.15 14.99
CA GLU A 301 10.57 10.58 15.26
C GLU A 301 9.40 11.13 14.46
N THR A 302 9.18 10.65 13.23
CA THR A 302 8.10 11.17 12.38
C THR A 302 6.79 10.45 12.65
N TYR A 303 6.79 9.12 12.65
CA TYR A 303 5.57 8.31 12.71
C TYR A 303 5.33 7.62 14.06
N CYS A 304 6.26 7.76 15.02
CA CYS A 304 6.13 7.11 16.32
C CYS A 304 6.01 5.59 16.23
N VAL A 305 6.69 5.00 15.26
CA VAL A 305 6.73 3.57 14.99
C VAL A 305 8.14 3.05 15.25
N THR A 306 8.24 1.97 16.00
CA THR A 306 9.49 1.22 16.11
C THR A 306 9.69 0.38 14.87
N PRO A 307 10.77 0.55 14.09
CA PRO A 307 11.00 -0.23 12.88
C PRO A 307 10.99 -1.73 13.16
N GLN A 308 10.24 -2.47 12.35
CA GLN A 308 10.13 -3.93 12.41
C GLN A 308 10.25 -4.47 10.99
N PHE A 309 11.11 -5.47 10.82
CA PHE A 309 11.40 -6.09 9.53
C PHE A 309 11.00 -7.56 9.54
N VAL A 310 10.41 -8.03 8.44
CA VAL A 310 10.15 -9.45 8.20
C VAL A 310 10.81 -9.85 6.89
N PRO A 311 11.78 -10.79 6.93
CA PRO A 311 12.56 -11.18 5.75
C PRO A 311 11.74 -12.01 4.75
N TYR A 312 12.28 -12.18 3.54
CA TYR A 312 11.66 -12.95 2.45
C TYR A 312 11.27 -14.37 2.88
N SER A 313 12.09 -15.04 3.68
CA SER A 313 11.81 -16.40 4.16
C SER A 313 10.60 -16.53 5.09
N GLU A 314 10.16 -15.44 5.70
CA GLU A 314 9.10 -15.42 6.72
C GLU A 314 7.87 -14.59 6.30
N VAL A 315 8.01 -13.79 5.24
CA VAL A 315 7.01 -12.77 4.90
C VAL A 315 5.64 -13.36 4.60
N MET A 316 5.56 -14.46 3.85
CA MET A 316 4.26 -15.06 3.50
C MET A 316 3.52 -15.59 4.73
N ALA A 317 4.21 -16.27 5.65
CA ALA A 317 3.62 -16.74 6.90
C ALA A 317 3.10 -15.56 7.75
N LYS A 318 3.81 -14.42 7.74
CA LYS A 318 3.35 -13.20 8.41
C LYS A 318 2.13 -12.57 7.73
N MET A 319 2.12 -12.57 6.39
CA MET A 319 0.97 -12.07 5.61
C MET A 319 -0.30 -12.89 5.88
N ASP A 320 -0.17 -14.22 5.88
CA ASP A 320 -1.29 -15.14 6.17
C ASP A 320 -1.82 -14.93 7.59
N LEU A 321 -0.94 -14.78 8.58
CA LEU A 321 -1.35 -14.48 9.96
C LEU A 321 -2.12 -13.16 10.06
N ILE A 322 -1.72 -12.12 9.32
CA ILE A 322 -2.46 -10.84 9.30
C ILE A 322 -3.81 -11.01 8.62
N TRP A 323 -3.86 -11.76 7.51
CA TRP A 323 -5.11 -12.07 6.82
C TRP A 323 -6.10 -12.79 7.76
N ASP A 324 -5.67 -13.87 8.41
CA ASP A 324 -6.48 -14.66 9.34
C ASP A 324 -7.04 -13.81 10.51
N THR A 325 -6.36 -12.72 10.86
CA THR A 325 -6.82 -11.78 11.90
C THR A 325 -7.91 -10.84 11.38
N MET A 326 -7.92 -10.52 10.08
CA MET A 326 -8.86 -9.57 9.47
C MET A 326 -10.09 -10.25 8.85
N GLU A 327 -9.91 -11.41 8.22
CA GLU A 327 -10.94 -12.11 7.45
C GLU A 327 -12.27 -12.39 8.23
N PRO A 328 -12.27 -12.66 9.54
CA PRO A 328 -13.50 -12.92 10.28
C PRO A 328 -14.48 -11.74 10.36
N TYR A 329 -14.05 -10.54 10.00
CA TYR A 329 -14.85 -9.30 10.08
C TYR A 329 -15.33 -8.86 8.69
#